data_d2dd5da5bcf38e87cc27c28835fe56ed
#
_entry.id   d2dd5da5bcf38e87cc27c28835fe56ed
#
_cell.length_a   1.000
_cell.length_b   1.000
_cell.length_c   1.000
_cell.angle_alpha   90.00
_cell.angle_beta   90.00
_cell.angle_gamma   90.00
#
_symmetry.space_group_name_H-M   'P 1'
#
loop_
_entity.id
_entity.type
_entity.pdbx_description
1 polymer ?
#
loop_
_entity_poly.entity_id
_entity_poly.type
_entity_poly.pdbx_seq_one_letter_code
_entity_poly.pdbx_strand_id
1 'polypeptide(L)'
;MRMILAATCLTLGVGGLAHAQTMTEPVNNDDYMKRVMQAAPPQIVSDATVVRMQNDKMATLKKGTNEWTCMFQAGVPMCLDPNAMEWAHAWSSHGPATDKTGFIYMLAGDTGASNTDPWATAKTADN
;
A
#
# COMPACT_ATOMS: atom_id res chain seq x y z
N MET A 1 -55.80 -37.40 -9.35
CA MET A 1 -55.44 -36.28 -8.48
C MET A 1 -53.91 -36.28 -8.37
N ARG A 2 -53.21 -35.49 -9.22
CA ARG A 2 -51.74 -35.47 -9.30
C ARG A 2 -51.26 -34.14 -8.65
N MET A 3 -50.57 -34.27 -7.52
CA MET A 3 -49.91 -33.16 -6.85
C MET A 3 -48.60 -32.86 -7.56
N ILE A 4 -48.47 -31.62 -8.06
CA ILE A 4 -47.21 -31.10 -8.64
C ILE A 4 -46.53 -30.33 -7.50
N LEU A 5 -45.42 -30.85 -7.01
CA LEU A 5 -44.50 -30.11 -6.11
C LEU A 5 -43.64 -29.17 -6.95
N ALA A 6 -43.84 -27.88 -6.76
CA ALA A 6 -42.94 -26.85 -7.30
C ALA A 6 -41.73 -26.70 -6.36
N ALA A 7 -40.56 -27.10 -6.82
CA ALA A 7 -39.29 -26.84 -6.13
C ALA A 7 -38.83 -25.43 -6.43
N THR A 8 -38.89 -24.54 -5.44
CA THR A 8 -38.36 -23.18 -5.53
C THR A 8 -36.85 -23.22 -5.23
N CYS A 9 -36.02 -23.07 -6.26
CA CYS A 9 -34.56 -22.87 -6.11
C CYS A 9 -34.31 -21.46 -5.58
N LEU A 10 -33.90 -21.38 -4.32
CA LEU A 10 -33.44 -20.14 -3.69
C LEU A 10 -31.93 -19.99 -4.02
N THR A 11 -31.59 -19.16 -5.00
CA THR A 11 -30.19 -18.82 -5.30
C THR A 11 -29.71 -17.79 -4.26
N LEU A 12 -28.95 -18.25 -3.27
CA LEU A 12 -28.20 -17.39 -2.37
C LEU A 12 -27.06 -16.75 -3.16
N GLY A 13 -27.23 -15.51 -3.58
CA GLY A 13 -26.18 -14.67 -4.12
C GLY A 13 -25.17 -14.37 -3.01
N VAL A 14 -24.01 -15.02 -3.05
CA VAL A 14 -22.87 -14.67 -2.22
C VAL A 14 -22.29 -13.37 -2.79
N GLY A 15 -22.75 -12.24 -2.27
CA GLY A 15 -22.14 -10.93 -2.49
C GLY A 15 -20.76 -10.94 -1.82
N GLY A 16 -19.71 -11.10 -2.61
CA GLY A 16 -18.34 -10.95 -2.14
C GLY A 16 -18.12 -9.49 -1.73
N LEU A 17 -18.10 -9.23 -0.43
CA LEU A 17 -17.60 -7.97 0.11
C LEU A 17 -16.11 -7.92 -0.18
N ALA A 18 -15.71 -7.08 -1.12
CA ALA A 18 -14.29 -6.73 -1.31
C ALA A 18 -13.82 -6.01 -0.05
N HIS A 19 -13.21 -6.75 0.86
CA HIS A 19 -12.53 -6.17 2.01
C HIS A 19 -11.21 -5.60 1.49
N ALA A 20 -11.02 -4.29 1.60
CA ALA A 20 -9.69 -3.69 1.54
C ALA A 20 -8.86 -4.33 2.66
N GLN A 21 -7.99 -5.25 2.28
CA GLN A 21 -7.12 -5.94 3.25
C GLN A 21 -5.98 -4.99 3.58
N THR A 22 -6.01 -4.42 4.77
CA THR A 22 -4.83 -3.78 5.36
C THR A 22 -3.72 -4.82 5.37
N MET A 23 -2.71 -4.66 4.53
CA MET A 23 -1.57 -5.57 4.52
C MET A 23 -0.77 -5.35 5.80
N THR A 24 -0.67 -6.37 6.63
CA THR A 24 0.22 -6.31 7.79
C THR A 24 1.66 -6.35 7.30
N GLU A 25 2.48 -5.41 7.78
CA GLU A 25 3.91 -5.40 7.49
C GLU A 25 4.56 -6.72 7.96
N PRO A 26 5.28 -7.44 7.08
CA PRO A 26 5.92 -8.70 7.45
C PRO A 26 6.98 -8.53 8.54
N VAL A 27 7.02 -9.47 9.48
CA VAL A 27 7.95 -9.43 10.63
C VAL A 27 9.39 -9.69 10.18
N ASN A 28 9.60 -10.70 9.33
CA ASN A 28 10.94 -11.05 8.84
C ASN A 28 11.32 -10.26 7.58
N ASN A 29 12.62 -10.08 7.35
CA ASN A 29 13.14 -9.26 6.25
C ASN A 29 12.92 -9.89 4.87
N ASP A 30 12.91 -11.21 4.74
CA ASP A 30 12.73 -11.87 3.44
C ASP A 30 11.30 -11.68 2.91
N ASP A 31 10.30 -11.84 3.77
CA ASP A 31 8.91 -11.59 3.41
C ASP A 31 8.64 -10.09 3.23
N TYR A 32 9.28 -9.24 4.02
CA TYR A 32 9.26 -7.79 3.83
C TYR A 32 9.76 -7.42 2.44
N MET A 33 10.93 -7.93 2.05
CA MET A 33 11.50 -7.69 0.72
C MET A 33 10.57 -8.16 -0.40
N LYS A 34 10.02 -9.38 -0.30
CA LYS A 34 9.07 -9.93 -1.29
C LYS A 34 7.85 -9.02 -1.47
N ARG A 35 7.32 -8.47 -0.38
CA ARG A 35 6.16 -7.58 -0.42
C ARG A 35 6.50 -6.23 -1.00
N VAL A 36 7.61 -5.64 -0.59
CA VAL A 36 8.08 -4.34 -1.09
C VAL A 36 8.33 -4.39 -2.60
N MET A 37 8.87 -5.51 -3.12
CA MET A 37 9.11 -5.70 -4.55
C MET A 37 7.83 -5.73 -5.40
N GLN A 38 6.64 -5.79 -4.79
CA GLN A 38 5.35 -5.70 -5.48
C GLN A 38 4.83 -4.25 -5.60
N ALA A 39 5.51 -3.29 -4.97
CA ALA A 39 5.05 -1.90 -4.90
C ALA A 39 5.13 -1.14 -6.22
N ALA A 40 6.07 -1.50 -7.11
CA ALA A 40 6.32 -0.80 -8.36
C ALA A 40 6.67 -1.79 -9.50
N PRO A 41 6.75 -1.33 -10.76
CA PRO A 41 7.19 -2.17 -11.87
C PRO A 41 8.57 -2.78 -11.64
N PRO A 42 8.84 -4.00 -12.18
CA PRO A 42 10.12 -4.69 -12.02
C PRO A 42 11.35 -3.84 -12.35
N GLN A 43 11.27 -3.00 -13.38
CA GLN A 43 12.35 -2.10 -13.82
C GLN A 43 12.74 -1.06 -12.76
N ILE A 44 11.83 -0.75 -11.85
CA ILE A 44 12.06 0.18 -10.74
C ILE A 44 12.56 -0.59 -9.51
N VAL A 45 11.83 -1.61 -9.08
CA VAL A 45 12.13 -2.30 -7.82
C VAL A 45 13.42 -3.12 -7.86
N SER A 46 13.85 -3.63 -9.05
CA SER A 46 15.10 -4.40 -9.19
C SER A 46 16.30 -3.64 -8.66
N ASP A 47 16.37 -2.34 -8.96
CA ASP A 47 17.50 -1.47 -8.66
C ASP A 47 17.22 -0.44 -7.56
N ALA A 48 16.03 -0.49 -6.95
CA ALA A 48 15.65 0.42 -5.88
C ALA A 48 16.36 0.10 -4.55
N THR A 49 16.59 1.13 -3.77
CA THR A 49 16.96 1.01 -2.36
C THR A 49 15.75 0.54 -1.57
N VAL A 50 15.91 -0.50 -0.75
CA VAL A 50 14.85 -0.95 0.15
C VAL A 50 15.22 -0.61 1.58
N VAL A 51 14.33 0.10 2.24
CA VAL A 51 14.49 0.51 3.64
C VAL A 51 13.34 -0.02 4.49
N ARG A 52 13.58 -0.11 5.78
CA ARG A 52 12.59 -0.50 6.78
C ARG A 52 12.71 0.39 8.01
N MET A 53 11.58 0.82 8.55
CA MET A 53 11.56 1.54 9.82
C MET A 53 11.77 0.55 10.96
N GLN A 54 12.77 0.78 11.80
CA GLN A 54 13.09 0.01 13.00
C GLN A 54 13.39 0.98 14.15
N ASN A 55 12.58 0.95 15.19
CA ASN A 55 12.74 1.84 16.36
C ASN A 55 12.88 3.33 15.96
N ASP A 56 11.98 3.80 15.13
CA ASP A 56 11.94 5.17 14.56
C ASP A 56 13.18 5.57 13.74
N LYS A 57 13.97 4.59 13.33
CA LYS A 57 15.11 4.78 12.43
C LYS A 57 14.93 4.00 11.14
N MET A 58 15.35 4.62 10.05
CA MET A 58 15.35 4.00 8.74
C MET A 58 16.57 3.10 8.58
N ALA A 59 16.36 1.77 8.52
CA ALA A 59 17.40 0.78 8.25
C ALA A 59 17.39 0.38 6.78
N THR A 60 18.54 0.39 6.11
CA THR A 60 18.67 -0.07 4.73
C THR A 60 18.82 -1.58 4.69
N LEU A 61 17.85 -2.27 4.08
CA LEU A 61 17.90 -3.72 3.87
C LEU A 61 18.61 -4.09 2.57
N LYS A 62 18.44 -3.27 1.53
CA LYS A 62 19.08 -3.42 0.22
C LYS A 62 19.47 -2.04 -0.28
N LYS A 63 20.74 -1.85 -0.64
CA LYS A 63 21.20 -0.65 -1.33
C LYS A 63 20.92 -0.80 -2.82
N GLY A 64 20.20 0.17 -3.39
CA GLY A 64 19.90 0.25 -4.80
C GLY A 64 20.93 1.06 -5.60
N THR A 65 20.73 1.08 -6.91
CA THR A 65 21.55 1.84 -7.87
C THR A 65 20.77 2.89 -8.63
N ASN A 66 19.44 2.85 -8.54
CA ASN A 66 18.57 3.93 -9.04
C ASN A 66 18.18 4.89 -7.90
N GLU A 67 17.41 5.93 -8.24
CA GLU A 67 16.98 6.97 -7.30
C GLU A 67 15.78 6.58 -6.42
N TRP A 68 15.14 5.42 -6.67
CA TRP A 68 13.94 4.99 -5.99
C TRP A 68 14.22 4.38 -4.62
N THR A 69 13.38 4.74 -3.65
CA THR A 69 13.39 4.13 -2.31
C THR A 69 12.06 3.44 -2.07
N CYS A 70 12.11 2.15 -1.74
CA CYS A 70 10.93 1.33 -1.51
C CYS A 70 10.84 0.90 -0.04
N MET A 71 9.63 0.94 0.52
CA MET A 71 9.37 0.63 1.93
C MET A 71 7.91 0.28 2.17
N PHE A 72 7.59 -0.17 3.39
CA PHE A 72 6.23 -0.11 3.92
C PHE A 72 6.01 1.22 4.64
N GLN A 73 4.89 1.85 4.34
CA GLN A 73 4.40 3.02 5.06
C GLN A 73 2.90 2.84 5.32
N ALA A 74 2.47 3.03 6.56
CA ALA A 74 1.07 2.87 6.96
C ALA A 74 0.43 1.53 6.53
N GLY A 75 1.20 0.44 6.51
CA GLY A 75 0.72 -0.89 6.13
C GLY A 75 0.66 -1.14 4.62
N VAL A 76 1.19 -0.23 3.80
CA VAL A 76 1.21 -0.33 2.33
C VAL A 76 2.64 -0.37 1.83
N PRO A 77 3.00 -1.31 0.93
CA PRO A 77 4.29 -1.27 0.25
C PRO A 77 4.26 -0.18 -0.83
N MET A 78 5.26 0.68 -0.83
CA MET A 78 5.37 1.78 -1.78
C MET A 78 6.81 2.01 -2.22
N CYS A 79 6.98 2.58 -3.42
CA CYS A 79 8.26 3.07 -3.93
C CYS A 79 8.13 4.55 -4.27
N LEU A 80 9.02 5.35 -3.73
CA LEU A 80 9.02 6.80 -3.81
C LEU A 80 10.26 7.29 -4.57
N ASP A 81 10.09 8.28 -5.42
CA ASP A 81 11.19 9.04 -5.97
C ASP A 81 11.74 10.06 -4.92
N PRO A 82 12.87 10.76 -5.19
CA PRO A 82 13.44 11.70 -4.24
C PRO A 82 12.49 12.84 -3.83
N ASN A 83 11.69 13.35 -4.75
CA ASN A 83 10.74 14.43 -4.46
C ASN A 83 9.57 13.93 -3.58
N ALA A 84 9.08 12.72 -3.85
CA ALA A 84 8.07 12.09 -3.01
C ALA A 84 8.60 11.76 -1.61
N MET A 85 9.88 11.43 -1.47
CA MET A 85 10.52 11.27 -0.16
C MET A 85 10.56 12.59 0.63
N GLU A 86 10.88 13.72 -0.02
CA GLU A 86 10.79 15.05 0.61
C GLU A 86 9.36 15.36 1.04
N TRP A 87 8.38 15.07 0.19
CA TRP A 87 6.97 15.25 0.50
C TRP A 87 6.54 14.38 1.69
N ALA A 88 6.90 13.11 1.70
CA ALA A 88 6.58 12.19 2.80
C ALA A 88 7.20 12.64 4.13
N HIS A 89 8.41 13.20 4.10
CA HIS A 89 9.05 13.78 5.29
C HIS A 89 8.30 15.03 5.77
N ALA A 90 7.96 15.96 4.88
CA ALA A 90 7.18 17.14 5.22
C ALA A 90 5.82 16.75 5.82
N TRP A 91 5.15 15.78 5.24
CA TRP A 91 3.88 15.26 5.73
C TRP A 91 4.01 14.65 7.13
N SER A 92 4.96 13.73 7.34
CA SER A 92 5.13 13.05 8.63
C SER A 92 5.53 13.99 9.76
N SER A 93 6.25 15.06 9.43
CA SER A 93 6.67 16.10 10.39
C SER A 93 5.65 17.24 10.57
N HIS A 94 4.50 17.20 9.86
CA HIS A 94 3.53 18.31 9.77
C HIS A 94 4.20 19.62 9.33
N GLY A 95 5.25 19.50 8.52
CA GLY A 95 6.01 20.61 7.98
C GLY A 95 5.35 21.24 6.74
N PRO A 96 5.95 22.31 6.22
CA PRO A 96 5.46 22.94 4.99
C PRO A 96 5.60 21.98 3.81
N ALA A 97 4.58 21.97 2.94
CA ALA A 97 4.61 21.15 1.72
C ALA A 97 5.77 21.60 0.81
N THR A 98 6.37 20.62 0.12
CA THR A 98 7.36 20.89 -0.94
C THR A 98 6.64 21.44 -2.19
N ASP A 99 7.33 22.24 -2.99
CA ASP A 99 6.88 22.76 -4.28
C ASP A 99 7.23 21.83 -5.45
N LYS A 100 7.83 20.68 -5.15
CA LYS A 100 8.27 19.68 -6.15
C LYS A 100 7.18 18.64 -6.39
N THR A 101 7.04 18.22 -7.66
CA THR A 101 6.23 17.04 -8.01
C THR A 101 7.04 15.78 -7.78
N GLY A 102 6.49 14.83 -7.03
CA GLY A 102 7.05 13.50 -6.81
C GLY A 102 6.11 12.40 -7.24
N PHE A 103 6.65 11.20 -7.45
CA PHE A 103 5.90 10.02 -7.83
C PHE A 103 6.01 8.93 -6.77
N ILE A 104 4.87 8.29 -6.49
CA ILE A 104 4.78 7.14 -5.58
C ILE A 104 4.09 6.01 -6.32
N TYR A 105 4.72 4.85 -6.37
CA TYR A 105 4.09 3.60 -6.81
C TYR A 105 3.53 2.84 -5.62
N MET A 106 2.28 2.39 -5.73
CA MET A 106 1.56 1.60 -4.72
C MET A 106 0.80 0.44 -5.39
N LEU A 107 1.47 -0.30 -6.29
CA LEU A 107 0.81 -1.32 -7.14
C LEU A 107 0.27 -2.53 -6.37
N ALA A 108 0.74 -2.76 -5.15
CA ALA A 108 0.25 -3.85 -4.31
C ALA A 108 -1.06 -3.51 -3.56
N GLY A 109 -1.61 -2.35 -3.82
CA GLY A 109 -2.84 -1.85 -3.18
C GLY A 109 -2.58 -0.72 -2.20
N ASP A 110 -3.65 -0.19 -1.67
CA ASP A 110 -3.68 0.99 -0.82
C ASP A 110 -4.63 0.69 0.36
N THR A 111 -4.57 1.48 1.41
CA THR A 111 -5.41 1.32 2.61
C THR A 111 -6.83 1.84 2.43
N GLY A 112 -7.13 2.49 1.31
CA GLY A 112 -8.42 3.12 1.05
C GLY A 112 -8.70 4.31 1.96
N ALA A 113 -7.67 5.06 2.36
CA ALA A 113 -7.83 6.29 3.12
C ALA A 113 -8.51 7.39 2.29
N SER A 114 -8.84 8.50 2.90
CA SER A 114 -9.52 9.62 2.25
C SER A 114 -8.67 10.27 1.13
N ASN A 115 -9.30 10.66 0.05
CA ASN A 115 -8.68 11.50 -1.00
C ASN A 115 -8.64 12.98 -0.61
N THR A 116 -9.36 13.38 0.42
CA THR A 116 -9.50 14.79 0.84
C THR A 116 -8.80 15.10 2.16
N ASP A 117 -8.60 14.10 3.00
CA ASP A 117 -7.90 14.22 4.28
C ASP A 117 -6.74 13.21 4.36
N PRO A 118 -5.49 13.65 4.17
CA PRO A 118 -4.31 12.79 4.19
C PRO A 118 -4.01 12.17 5.56
N TRP A 119 -4.62 12.65 6.63
CA TRP A 119 -4.48 12.09 7.99
C TRP A 119 -5.67 11.22 8.41
N ALA A 120 -6.63 11.01 7.52
CA ALA A 120 -7.77 10.15 7.80
C ALA A 120 -7.31 8.71 8.08
N THR A 121 -7.86 8.13 9.14
CA THR A 121 -7.61 6.73 9.54
C THR A 121 -8.86 5.87 9.34
N ALA A 122 -9.87 6.37 8.65
CA ALA A 122 -11.10 5.66 8.38
C ALA A 122 -10.84 4.41 7.55
N LYS A 123 -11.59 3.34 7.84
CA LYS A 123 -11.46 2.06 7.10
C LYS A 123 -12.14 2.07 5.73
N THR A 124 -12.93 3.08 5.44
CA THR A 124 -13.64 3.25 4.18
C THR A 124 -13.15 4.53 3.52
N ALA A 125 -12.71 4.40 2.27
CA ALA A 125 -12.36 5.55 1.46
C ALA A 125 -13.60 6.39 1.12
N ASP A 126 -13.41 7.68 1.02
CA ASP A 126 -14.37 8.65 0.49
C ASP A 126 -14.08 9.00 -1.00
N ASN A 127 -13.38 8.11 -1.68
CA ASN A 127 -12.96 8.17 -3.08
C ASN A 127 -13.97 7.57 -4.06
#